data_5ce20601d989e4fa76dfa1d3c6882cfa
#
_entry.id   5ce20601d989e4fa76dfa1d3c6882cfa
#
_cell.length_a   1.000
_cell.length_b   1.000
_cell.length_c   1.000
_cell.angle_alpha   90.00
_cell.angle_beta   90.00
_cell.angle_gamma   90.00
#
_symmetry.space_group_name_H-M   'P 1'
#
loop_
_entity.id
_entity.type
_entity.pdbx_description
1 polymer ?
#
loop_
_entity_poly.entity_id
_entity_poly.type
_entity_poly.pdbx_seq_one_letter_code
_entity_poly.pdbx_strand_id
1 'polypeptide(L)'
;MSNILIIKHGSLGDIAQASGAIQDISENHKNSKIYLMTTKPYFELFKKNPYINEVILDKRLPKYNLIYLYFLMRKLKKYNFSKVFDLQNSSRTSFYKNILFPKANKNIWSSTKTTLPEDTNKEKFDKGSVLDRFNHQLKDSGLNTINTLKPNFSWACTEIGEIKRKYDLQKYILLFPFCSPHLSVKKWPYFDELIKLIKDKFETDYKVIIAPGPKEIIEAKKFDAKIILDNNKALNVSQLTSLIKESSFVVANDTGPAHIAAHVAAKGLTLFGKHTTAHKVSIERENFKSIQVTDLNNLSANKVFERLLNLL
;
A
#
# COMPACT_ATOMS: atom_id res chain seq x y z
N MET A 1 9.04 -30.51 3.53
CA MET A 1 8.32 -29.27 3.20
C MET A 1 9.30 -28.11 3.39
N SER A 2 9.51 -27.29 2.37
CA SER A 2 10.46 -26.16 2.46
C SER A 2 9.76 -24.94 3.08
N ASN A 3 10.58 -24.02 3.63
CA ASN A 3 10.08 -22.77 4.20
C ASN A 3 10.58 -21.60 3.34
N ILE A 4 9.68 -20.71 2.99
CA ILE A 4 9.95 -19.50 2.20
C ILE A 4 9.70 -18.28 3.07
N LEU A 5 10.62 -17.31 3.07
CA LEU A 5 10.45 -16.05 3.77
C LEU A 5 10.20 -14.92 2.78
N ILE A 6 9.15 -14.15 3.03
CA ILE A 6 8.90 -12.88 2.36
C ILE A 6 9.19 -11.75 3.35
N ILE A 7 9.88 -10.69 2.93
CA ILE A 7 10.14 -9.51 3.77
C ILE A 7 9.40 -8.31 3.19
N LYS A 8 8.40 -7.78 3.91
CA LYS A 8 7.67 -6.56 3.56
C LYS A 8 7.28 -5.78 4.81
N HIS A 9 7.95 -4.67 5.05
CA HIS A 9 7.81 -3.88 6.28
C HIS A 9 6.75 -2.78 6.20
N GLY A 10 6.41 -2.32 5.04
CA GLY A 10 5.53 -1.16 4.77
C GLY A 10 6.16 -0.31 3.66
N SER A 11 5.66 0.86 3.28
CA SER A 11 4.47 1.52 3.83
C SER A 11 3.15 0.84 3.44
N LEU A 12 2.00 1.45 3.81
CA LEU A 12 0.67 0.89 3.50
C LEU A 12 0.44 0.74 1.99
N GLY A 13 0.77 1.78 1.21
CA GLY A 13 0.69 1.72 -0.26
C GLY A 13 1.58 0.65 -0.86
N ASP A 14 2.82 0.51 -0.36
CA ASP A 14 3.75 -0.51 -0.81
C ASP A 14 3.28 -1.94 -0.49
N ILE A 15 2.51 -2.12 0.59
CA ILE A 15 1.91 -3.41 0.94
C ILE A 15 0.79 -3.76 -0.03
N ALA A 16 -0.08 -2.79 -0.36
CA ALA A 16 -1.13 -2.99 -1.35
C ALA A 16 -0.54 -3.36 -2.72
N GLN A 17 0.51 -2.67 -3.17
CA GLN A 17 1.23 -2.98 -4.41
C GLN A 17 1.88 -4.36 -4.41
N ALA A 18 2.43 -4.81 -3.27
CA ALA A 18 3.11 -6.09 -3.16
C ALA A 18 2.16 -7.30 -3.08
N SER A 19 0.84 -7.08 -2.97
CA SER A 19 -0.14 -8.17 -2.79
C SER A 19 -0.08 -9.21 -3.90
N GLY A 20 0.04 -8.78 -5.16
CA GLY A 20 0.16 -9.70 -6.29
C GLY A 20 1.46 -10.51 -6.28
N ALA A 21 2.57 -9.86 -5.92
CA ALA A 21 3.86 -10.54 -5.80
C ALA A 21 3.84 -11.58 -4.65
N ILE A 22 3.20 -11.28 -3.53
CA ILE A 22 3.02 -12.22 -2.41
C ILE A 22 2.18 -13.41 -2.86
N GLN A 23 1.10 -13.18 -3.61
CA GLN A 23 0.26 -14.23 -4.17
C GLN A 23 1.06 -15.13 -5.12
N ASP A 24 1.77 -14.56 -6.10
CA ASP A 24 2.58 -15.33 -7.05
C ASP A 24 3.66 -16.16 -6.36
N ILE A 25 4.33 -15.63 -5.32
CA ILE A 25 5.29 -16.39 -4.53
C ILE A 25 4.61 -17.60 -3.88
N SER A 26 3.44 -17.42 -3.27
CA SER A 26 2.70 -18.51 -2.63
C SER A 26 2.25 -19.56 -3.64
N GLU A 27 1.69 -19.15 -4.79
CA GLU A 27 1.19 -20.04 -5.83
C GLU A 27 2.30 -20.85 -6.51
N ASN A 28 3.51 -20.29 -6.65
CA ASN A 28 4.67 -21.03 -7.17
C ASN A 28 5.28 -21.99 -6.12
N HIS A 29 4.95 -21.83 -4.84
CA HIS A 29 5.52 -22.63 -3.76
C HIS A 29 4.43 -23.39 -2.95
N LYS A 30 3.45 -23.98 -3.62
CA LYS A 30 2.28 -24.67 -3.01
C LYS A 30 2.65 -25.73 -1.97
N ASN A 31 3.80 -26.38 -2.13
CA ASN A 31 4.31 -27.40 -1.22
C ASN A 31 5.23 -26.84 -0.13
N SER A 32 5.28 -25.51 0.05
CA SER A 32 6.12 -24.84 1.04
C SER A 32 5.28 -24.06 2.04
N LYS A 33 5.82 -23.83 3.24
CA LYS A 33 5.23 -22.88 4.18
C LYS A 33 5.75 -21.47 3.87
N ILE A 34 4.84 -20.53 3.72
CA ILE A 34 5.13 -19.13 3.43
C ILE A 34 5.09 -18.33 4.73
N TYR A 35 6.21 -17.72 5.05
CA TYR A 35 6.39 -16.83 6.19
C TYR A 35 6.53 -15.40 5.70
N LEU A 36 5.94 -14.45 6.40
CA LEU A 36 6.11 -13.04 6.07
C LEU A 36 6.64 -12.27 7.28
N MET A 37 7.78 -11.61 7.11
CA MET A 37 8.36 -10.72 8.12
C MET A 37 7.92 -9.28 7.87
N THR A 38 7.23 -8.70 8.87
CA THR A 38 6.69 -7.34 8.81
C THR A 38 6.83 -6.58 10.11
N THR A 39 6.40 -5.31 10.13
CA THR A 39 6.43 -4.43 11.31
C THR A 39 5.11 -4.44 12.08
N LYS A 40 5.14 -3.94 13.31
CA LYS A 40 3.99 -3.93 14.23
C LYS A 40 2.69 -3.38 13.61
N PRO A 41 2.69 -2.26 12.85
CA PRO A 41 1.45 -1.71 12.27
C PRO A 41 0.72 -2.66 11.31
N TYR A 42 1.42 -3.61 10.68
CA TYR A 42 0.87 -4.49 9.66
C TYR A 42 0.83 -5.96 10.08
N PHE A 43 1.26 -6.26 11.30
CA PHE A 43 1.36 -7.63 11.80
C PHE A 43 0.00 -8.32 11.84
N GLU A 44 -1.01 -7.67 12.41
CA GLU A 44 -2.37 -8.23 12.48
C GLU A 44 -3.05 -8.25 11.11
N LEU A 45 -2.74 -7.30 10.22
CA LEU A 45 -3.24 -7.30 8.85
C LEU A 45 -2.78 -8.55 8.10
N PHE A 46 -1.48 -8.87 8.13
CA PHE A 46 -0.93 -10.00 7.38
C PHE A 46 -1.35 -11.37 7.93
N LYS A 47 -1.79 -11.48 9.18
CA LYS A 47 -2.40 -12.71 9.71
C LYS A 47 -3.69 -13.11 8.98
N LYS A 48 -4.36 -12.14 8.33
CA LYS A 48 -5.57 -12.37 7.53
C LYS A 48 -5.26 -12.72 6.08
N ASN A 49 -4.00 -12.63 5.66
CA ASN A 49 -3.63 -12.85 4.27
C ASN A 49 -3.69 -14.36 3.95
N PRO A 50 -4.49 -14.79 2.94
CA PRO A 50 -4.70 -16.20 2.64
C PRO A 50 -3.45 -16.90 2.07
N TYR A 51 -2.46 -16.13 1.63
CA TYR A 51 -1.22 -16.64 1.02
C TYR A 51 -0.07 -16.80 2.03
N ILE A 52 -0.31 -16.47 3.32
CA ILE A 52 0.72 -16.47 4.36
C ILE A 52 0.34 -17.48 5.45
N ASN A 53 1.24 -18.42 5.76
CA ASN A 53 1.04 -19.38 6.82
C ASN A 53 1.39 -18.83 8.21
N GLU A 54 2.45 -18.00 8.30
CA GLU A 54 2.89 -17.42 9.56
C GLU A 54 3.50 -16.03 9.36
N VAL A 55 3.19 -15.11 10.29
CA VAL A 55 3.73 -13.75 10.28
C VAL A 55 4.81 -13.60 11.35
N ILE A 56 5.96 -13.08 10.96
CA ILE A 56 7.10 -12.83 11.84
C ILE A 56 7.20 -11.32 12.10
N LEU A 57 7.15 -10.94 13.39
CA LEU A 57 7.31 -9.55 13.79
C LEU A 57 8.78 -9.12 13.78
N ASP A 58 9.11 -8.11 12.97
CA ASP A 58 10.32 -7.31 13.09
C ASP A 58 10.02 -6.03 13.87
N LYS A 59 10.58 -5.91 15.07
CA LYS A 59 10.46 -4.71 15.91
C LYS A 59 11.23 -3.51 15.35
N ARG A 60 12.09 -3.70 14.36
CA ARG A 60 12.94 -2.68 13.74
C ARG A 60 13.75 -1.85 14.74
N LEU A 61 14.24 -2.47 15.80
CA LEU A 61 15.14 -1.77 16.74
C LEU A 61 16.41 -1.30 16.01
N PRO A 62 17.14 -0.32 16.55
CA PRO A 62 18.35 0.20 15.92
C PRO A 62 19.33 -0.89 15.48
N LYS A 63 20.04 -0.66 14.37
CA LYS A 63 20.98 -1.67 13.80
C LYS A 63 22.15 -2.01 14.73
N TYR A 64 22.47 -1.15 15.67
CA TYR A 64 23.50 -1.38 16.69
C TYR A 64 23.01 -2.17 17.92
N ASN A 65 21.71 -2.49 17.99
CA ASN A 65 21.19 -3.36 19.06
C ASN A 65 21.51 -4.83 18.74
N LEU A 66 22.71 -5.25 19.11
CA LEU A 66 23.24 -6.60 18.80
C LEU A 66 22.43 -7.70 19.50
N ILE A 67 21.90 -7.43 20.70
CA ILE A 67 21.05 -8.38 21.44
C ILE A 67 19.79 -8.67 20.63
N TYR A 68 19.11 -7.63 20.14
CA TYR A 68 17.94 -7.81 19.27
C TYR A 68 18.27 -8.58 18.00
N LEU A 69 19.36 -8.23 17.33
CA LEU A 69 19.80 -8.90 16.10
C LEU A 69 20.11 -10.38 16.36
N TYR A 70 20.77 -10.69 17.47
CA TYR A 70 21.05 -12.08 17.87
C TYR A 70 19.76 -12.89 18.07
N PHE A 71 18.77 -12.36 18.82
CA PHE A 71 17.49 -13.04 19.02
C PHE A 71 16.69 -13.17 17.72
N LEU A 72 16.68 -12.13 16.86
CA LEU A 72 16.04 -12.19 15.55
C LEU A 72 16.70 -13.26 14.67
N MET A 73 18.02 -13.28 14.60
CA MET A 73 18.77 -14.30 13.86
C MET A 73 18.47 -15.71 14.37
N ARG A 74 18.50 -15.91 15.70
CA ARG A 74 18.21 -17.20 16.33
C ARG A 74 16.78 -17.67 16.04
N LYS A 75 15.81 -16.73 16.04
CA LYS A 75 14.44 -17.00 15.66
C LYS A 75 14.33 -17.43 14.19
N LEU A 76 14.94 -16.69 13.27
CA LEU A 76 14.87 -16.96 11.83
C LEU A 76 15.58 -18.27 11.46
N LYS A 77 16.71 -18.61 12.10
CA LYS A 77 17.43 -19.87 11.87
C LYS A 77 16.58 -21.11 12.17
N LYS A 78 15.66 -21.04 13.14
CA LYS A 78 14.79 -22.19 13.48
C LYS A 78 13.89 -22.63 12.31
N TYR A 79 13.56 -21.72 11.41
CA TYR A 79 12.68 -22.00 10.27
C TYR A 79 13.42 -22.62 9.08
N ASN A 80 14.74 -22.57 9.03
CA ASN A 80 15.57 -23.12 7.95
C ASN A 80 15.04 -22.74 6.55
N PHE A 81 14.97 -21.44 6.26
CA PHE A 81 14.43 -20.93 5.00
C PHE A 81 15.27 -21.37 3.80
N SER A 82 14.63 -22.00 2.82
CA SER A 82 15.25 -22.40 1.55
C SER A 82 15.33 -21.23 0.56
N LYS A 83 14.42 -20.24 0.65
CA LYS A 83 14.39 -19.03 -0.19
C LYS A 83 13.87 -17.83 0.62
N VAL A 84 14.41 -16.66 0.33
CA VAL A 84 14.01 -15.38 0.89
C VAL A 84 13.69 -14.42 -0.24
N PHE A 85 12.48 -13.84 -0.25
CA PHE A 85 12.07 -12.79 -1.17
C PHE A 85 12.02 -11.46 -0.42
N ASP A 86 13.02 -10.60 -0.64
CA ASP A 86 13.03 -9.24 -0.12
C ASP A 86 12.23 -8.30 -1.03
N LEU A 87 10.95 -8.17 -0.77
CA LEU A 87 10.06 -7.23 -1.46
C LEU A 87 10.11 -5.81 -0.85
N GLN A 88 10.87 -5.61 0.23
CA GLN A 88 11.09 -4.29 0.82
C GLN A 88 12.23 -3.53 0.14
N ASN A 89 13.28 -4.23 -0.29
CA ASN A 89 14.41 -3.67 -1.04
C ASN A 89 15.03 -2.41 -0.39
N SER A 90 15.16 -2.40 0.93
CA SER A 90 15.67 -1.26 1.71
C SER A 90 17.11 -1.47 2.18
N SER A 91 17.77 -0.38 2.61
CA SER A 91 19.08 -0.47 3.26
C SER A 91 19.08 -1.34 4.52
N ARG A 92 17.93 -1.45 5.19
CA ARG A 92 17.78 -2.31 6.36
C ARG A 92 17.71 -3.79 5.95
N THR A 93 16.96 -4.13 4.92
CA THR A 93 16.87 -5.53 4.46
C THR A 93 18.16 -5.99 3.81
N SER A 94 18.89 -5.10 3.13
CA SER A 94 20.27 -5.38 2.68
C SER A 94 21.22 -5.66 3.86
N PHE A 95 21.10 -4.89 4.96
CA PHE A 95 21.85 -5.17 6.19
C PHE A 95 21.44 -6.53 6.79
N TYR A 96 20.15 -6.87 6.82
CA TYR A 96 19.69 -8.18 7.28
C TYR A 96 20.24 -9.33 6.45
N LYS A 97 20.31 -9.19 5.11
CA LYS A 97 20.95 -10.18 4.26
C LYS A 97 22.36 -10.51 4.76
N ASN A 98 23.16 -9.49 5.02
CA ASN A 98 24.56 -9.67 5.41
C ASN A 98 24.74 -10.26 6.82
N ILE A 99 23.89 -9.88 7.78
CA ILE A 99 24.03 -10.27 9.20
C ILE A 99 23.22 -11.52 9.53
N LEU A 100 21.98 -11.60 9.08
CA LEU A 100 21.07 -12.69 9.46
C LEU A 100 21.18 -13.88 8.49
N PHE A 101 21.60 -13.64 7.25
CA PHE A 101 21.74 -14.65 6.19
C PHE A 101 23.10 -14.57 5.49
N PRO A 102 24.22 -14.62 6.21
CA PRO A 102 25.56 -14.36 5.62
C PRO A 102 25.98 -15.32 4.51
N LYS A 103 25.40 -16.53 4.48
CA LYS A 103 25.65 -17.55 3.45
C LYS A 103 24.66 -17.50 2.29
N ALA A 104 23.68 -16.57 2.31
CA ALA A 104 22.65 -16.49 1.27
C ALA A 104 23.24 -15.89 -0.02
N ASN A 105 23.34 -16.70 -1.06
CA ASN A 105 23.66 -16.29 -2.43
C ASN A 105 22.39 -15.88 -3.20
N LYS A 106 22.51 -15.56 -4.50
CA LYS A 106 21.39 -15.17 -5.36
C LYS A 106 20.28 -16.24 -5.47
N ASN A 107 20.60 -17.51 -5.29
CA ASN A 107 19.64 -18.60 -5.35
C ASN A 107 18.77 -18.66 -4.09
N ILE A 108 19.29 -18.21 -2.94
CA ILE A 108 18.58 -18.19 -1.65
C ILE A 108 17.93 -16.84 -1.40
N TRP A 109 18.57 -15.72 -1.77
CA TRP A 109 18.08 -14.37 -1.52
C TRP A 109 17.74 -13.64 -2.81
N SER A 110 16.45 -13.39 -3.03
CA SER A 110 15.91 -12.59 -4.12
C SER A 110 15.60 -11.17 -3.65
N SER A 111 16.16 -10.19 -4.30
CA SER A 111 15.92 -8.76 -4.08
C SER A 111 16.21 -7.98 -5.37
N THR A 112 15.74 -6.76 -5.49
CA THR A 112 16.12 -5.90 -6.63
C THR A 112 17.62 -5.89 -6.88
N LYS A 113 18.44 -5.88 -5.83
CA LYS A 113 19.92 -5.85 -5.98
C LYS A 113 20.51 -7.16 -6.53
N THR A 114 19.89 -8.32 -6.21
CA THR A 114 20.41 -9.63 -6.65
C THR A 114 19.85 -10.08 -7.99
N THR A 115 18.85 -9.38 -8.50
CA THR A 115 18.16 -9.66 -9.76
C THR A 115 18.25 -8.49 -10.76
N LEU A 116 19.21 -7.58 -10.58
CA LEU A 116 19.44 -6.50 -11.54
C LEU A 116 19.86 -7.09 -12.90
N PRO A 117 19.29 -6.59 -14.02
CA PRO A 117 19.82 -6.91 -15.34
C PRO A 117 21.31 -6.51 -15.47
N GLU A 118 22.06 -7.28 -16.24
CA GLU A 118 23.52 -7.09 -16.36
C GLU A 118 23.90 -5.67 -16.83
N ASP A 119 23.12 -5.09 -17.74
CA ASP A 119 23.37 -3.76 -18.33
C ASP A 119 22.75 -2.60 -17.55
N THR A 120 22.31 -2.83 -16.30
CA THR A 120 21.57 -1.82 -15.54
C THR A 120 22.07 -1.69 -14.11
N ASN A 121 22.24 -0.46 -13.63
CA ASN A 121 22.46 -0.21 -12.22
C ASN A 121 21.12 0.02 -11.46
N LYS A 122 21.20 -0.08 -10.12
CA LYS A 122 20.03 0.06 -9.27
C LYS A 122 19.31 1.41 -9.45
N GLU A 123 20.03 2.49 -9.63
CA GLU A 123 19.45 3.84 -9.78
C GLU A 123 18.59 3.94 -11.05
N LYS A 124 19.08 3.41 -12.17
CA LYS A 124 18.35 3.35 -13.43
C LYS A 124 17.14 2.43 -13.32
N PHE A 125 17.32 1.25 -12.71
CA PHE A 125 16.25 0.27 -12.50
C PHE A 125 15.13 0.81 -11.60
N ASP A 126 15.46 1.56 -10.55
CA ASP A 126 14.49 2.15 -9.63
C ASP A 126 13.66 3.31 -10.25
N LYS A 127 14.01 3.78 -11.45
CA LYS A 127 13.18 4.70 -12.25
C LYS A 127 11.99 4.02 -12.90
N GLY A 128 12.05 2.71 -13.10
CA GLY A 128 10.96 1.90 -13.63
C GLY A 128 9.77 1.78 -12.67
N SER A 129 8.66 1.29 -13.19
CA SER A 129 7.43 1.10 -12.42
C SER A 129 7.61 0.08 -11.29
N VAL A 130 6.93 0.30 -10.17
CA VAL A 130 7.05 -0.57 -8.98
C VAL A 130 6.65 -2.01 -9.29
N LEU A 131 5.55 -2.22 -10.03
CA LEU A 131 5.06 -3.56 -10.33
C LEU A 131 5.97 -4.27 -11.35
N ASP A 132 6.52 -3.55 -12.32
CA ASP A 132 7.47 -4.13 -13.27
C ASP A 132 8.76 -4.57 -12.56
N ARG A 133 9.21 -3.83 -11.56
CA ARG A 133 10.36 -4.21 -10.74
C ARG A 133 10.09 -5.47 -9.93
N PHE A 134 8.91 -5.63 -9.33
CA PHE A 134 8.52 -6.88 -8.68
C PHE A 134 8.42 -8.02 -9.69
N ASN A 135 7.79 -7.78 -10.83
CA ASN A 135 7.64 -8.76 -11.89
C ASN A 135 9.01 -9.27 -12.38
N HIS A 136 9.95 -8.36 -12.63
CA HIS A 136 11.31 -8.70 -13.00
C HIS A 136 12.01 -9.52 -11.90
N GLN A 137 11.97 -9.06 -10.64
CA GLN A 137 12.57 -9.75 -9.50
C GLN A 137 12.08 -11.20 -9.39
N LEU A 138 10.77 -11.42 -9.52
CA LEU A 138 10.18 -12.75 -9.38
C LEU A 138 10.51 -13.65 -10.59
N LYS A 139 10.45 -13.12 -11.82
CA LYS A 139 10.82 -13.87 -13.04
C LYS A 139 12.28 -14.29 -13.04
N ASP A 140 13.20 -13.39 -12.67
CA ASP A 140 14.63 -13.71 -12.52
C ASP A 140 14.89 -14.75 -11.42
N SER A 141 13.99 -14.83 -10.45
CA SER A 141 14.02 -15.88 -9.41
C SER A 141 13.38 -17.19 -9.84
N GLY A 142 12.96 -17.32 -11.11
CA GLY A 142 12.39 -18.53 -11.70
C GLY A 142 10.88 -18.71 -11.44
N LEU A 143 10.14 -17.67 -11.05
CA LEU A 143 8.72 -17.76 -10.76
C LEU A 143 7.86 -17.36 -11.97
N ASN A 144 6.73 -18.04 -12.14
CA ASN A 144 5.67 -17.58 -13.01
C ASN A 144 4.89 -16.44 -12.32
N THR A 145 4.70 -15.32 -13.00
CA THR A 145 4.04 -14.14 -12.46
C THR A 145 2.75 -13.84 -13.23
N ILE A 146 1.62 -14.03 -12.56
CA ILE A 146 0.28 -13.77 -13.11
C ILE A 146 -0.36 -12.58 -12.38
N ASN A 147 -0.22 -12.54 -11.06
CA ASN A 147 -0.88 -11.59 -10.17
C ASN A 147 -0.05 -10.33 -9.90
N THR A 148 1.28 -10.41 -10.04
CA THR A 148 2.21 -9.31 -9.69
C THR A 148 1.87 -8.00 -10.38
N LEU A 149 1.49 -8.03 -11.67
CA LEU A 149 1.11 -6.82 -12.42
C LEU A 149 -0.34 -6.36 -12.19
N LYS A 150 -1.16 -7.22 -11.56
CA LYS A 150 -2.57 -6.95 -11.24
C LYS A 150 -2.85 -7.23 -9.75
N PRO A 151 -2.19 -6.51 -8.82
CA PRO A 151 -2.36 -6.78 -7.40
C PRO A 151 -3.82 -6.66 -6.98
N ASN A 152 -4.27 -7.59 -6.13
CA ASN A 152 -5.57 -7.54 -5.50
C ASN A 152 -5.39 -7.46 -3.98
N PHE A 153 -5.86 -6.36 -3.37
CA PHE A 153 -5.76 -6.13 -1.93
C PHE A 153 -7.06 -6.43 -1.18
N SER A 154 -8.09 -6.96 -1.87
CA SER A 154 -9.41 -7.23 -1.26
C SER A 154 -9.38 -8.27 -0.14
N TRP A 155 -8.31 -9.08 -0.03
CA TRP A 155 -8.11 -9.98 1.09
C TRP A 155 -7.99 -9.26 2.44
N ALA A 156 -7.63 -7.97 2.43
CA ALA A 156 -7.51 -7.14 3.62
C ALA A 156 -8.87 -6.65 4.15
N CYS A 157 -9.95 -6.78 3.39
CA CYS A 157 -11.28 -6.33 3.81
C CYS A 157 -11.80 -7.07 5.05
N THR A 158 -12.70 -6.41 5.77
CA THR A 158 -13.44 -6.96 6.91
C THR A 158 -14.86 -6.39 6.91
N GLU A 159 -15.76 -6.97 7.70
CA GLU A 159 -17.09 -6.43 7.91
C GLU A 159 -17.05 -5.02 8.52
N ILE A 160 -17.82 -4.09 7.96
CA ILE A 160 -17.98 -2.71 8.42
C ILE A 160 -19.46 -2.29 8.60
N GLY A 161 -20.35 -3.27 8.70
CA GLY A 161 -21.78 -3.02 8.82
C GLY A 161 -22.17 -2.10 9.99
N GLU A 162 -21.49 -2.23 11.13
CA GLU A 162 -21.69 -1.34 12.28
C GLU A 162 -21.28 0.11 12.00
N ILE A 163 -20.13 0.30 11.34
CA ILE A 163 -19.65 1.62 10.91
C ILE A 163 -20.64 2.22 9.92
N LYS A 164 -21.10 1.45 8.94
CA LYS A 164 -22.08 1.92 7.95
C LYS A 164 -23.40 2.32 8.61
N ARG A 165 -23.93 1.53 9.52
CA ARG A 165 -25.15 1.87 10.28
C ARG A 165 -24.97 3.12 11.14
N LYS A 166 -23.87 3.20 11.90
CA LYS A 166 -23.56 4.34 12.78
C LYS A 166 -23.52 5.67 12.04
N TYR A 167 -22.99 5.68 10.83
CA TYR A 167 -22.83 6.89 10.02
C TYR A 167 -23.85 6.99 8.88
N ASP A 168 -24.78 6.03 8.78
CA ASP A 168 -25.79 5.91 7.74
C ASP A 168 -25.15 6.04 6.34
N LEU A 169 -24.19 5.17 6.04
CA LEU A 169 -23.42 5.15 4.79
C LEU A 169 -24.07 4.22 3.77
N GLN A 170 -24.82 4.79 2.82
CA GLN A 170 -25.35 4.07 1.65
C GLN A 170 -24.51 4.38 0.41
N LYS A 171 -24.58 5.61 -0.09
CA LYS A 171 -23.76 6.13 -1.17
C LYS A 171 -22.85 7.23 -0.64
N TYR A 172 -21.55 7.14 -0.88
CA TYR A 172 -20.62 8.14 -0.37
C TYR A 172 -19.41 8.32 -1.27
N ILE A 173 -18.92 9.55 -1.29
CA ILE A 173 -17.66 9.94 -1.90
C ILE A 173 -16.64 10.08 -0.78
N LEU A 174 -15.55 9.31 -0.88
CA LEU A 174 -14.52 9.21 0.16
C LEU A 174 -13.29 10.03 -0.24
N LEU A 175 -12.91 10.98 0.60
CA LEU A 175 -11.82 11.90 0.36
C LEU A 175 -10.62 11.61 1.27
N PHE A 176 -9.41 11.71 0.71
CA PHE A 176 -8.14 11.59 1.43
C PHE A 176 -7.27 12.85 1.21
N PRO A 177 -7.55 13.94 1.97
CA PRO A 177 -6.88 15.22 1.78
C PRO A 177 -5.50 15.30 2.42
N PHE A 178 -5.10 14.28 3.19
CA PHE A 178 -3.85 14.28 3.94
C PHE A 178 -2.72 13.62 3.19
N CYS A 179 -1.49 13.89 3.63
CA CYS A 179 -0.28 13.19 3.22
C CYS A 179 0.72 13.19 4.38
N SER A 180 1.80 12.41 4.25
CA SER A 180 2.86 12.42 5.26
C SER A 180 3.42 13.85 5.44
N PRO A 181 3.62 14.33 6.68
CA PRO A 181 4.09 15.71 6.94
C PRO A 181 5.40 16.07 6.21
N HIS A 182 6.29 15.08 6.01
CA HIS A 182 7.56 15.27 5.29
C HIS A 182 7.39 15.34 3.76
N LEU A 183 6.18 15.18 3.24
CA LEU A 183 5.86 15.14 1.82
C LEU A 183 4.73 16.13 1.48
N SER A 184 4.76 17.32 2.07
CA SER A 184 3.74 18.38 1.87
C SER A 184 3.54 18.74 0.39
N VAL A 185 4.55 18.55 -0.45
CA VAL A 185 4.48 18.70 -1.92
C VAL A 185 3.41 17.79 -2.55
N LYS A 186 2.95 16.77 -1.87
CA LYS A 186 1.86 15.87 -2.31
C LYS A 186 0.47 16.38 -1.93
N LYS A 187 0.36 17.40 -1.10
CA LYS A 187 -0.93 17.88 -0.58
C LYS A 187 -1.57 18.84 -1.58
N TRP A 188 -2.71 18.42 -2.14
CA TRP A 188 -3.53 19.31 -2.94
C TRP A 188 -4.36 20.22 -2.00
N PRO A 189 -4.39 21.56 -2.19
CA PRO A 189 -4.96 22.47 -1.20
C PRO A 189 -6.47 22.68 -1.30
N TYR A 190 -7.14 22.28 -2.40
CA TYR A 190 -8.51 22.69 -2.70
C TYR A 190 -9.57 21.61 -2.37
N PHE A 191 -9.35 20.77 -1.37
CA PHE A 191 -10.36 19.78 -0.94
C PHE A 191 -11.62 20.43 -0.39
N ASP A 192 -11.52 21.58 0.30
CA ASP A 192 -12.70 22.31 0.81
C ASP A 192 -13.61 22.79 -0.32
N GLU A 193 -13.01 23.34 -1.39
CA GLU A 193 -13.75 23.76 -2.58
C GLU A 193 -14.39 22.55 -3.29
N LEU A 194 -13.66 21.43 -3.40
CA LEU A 194 -14.18 20.20 -3.99
C LEU A 194 -15.38 19.67 -3.18
N ILE A 195 -15.31 19.67 -1.85
CA ILE A 195 -16.40 19.27 -0.97
C ILE A 195 -17.65 20.11 -1.24
N LYS A 196 -17.49 21.43 -1.35
CA LYS A 196 -18.59 22.34 -1.67
C LYS A 196 -19.21 22.00 -3.02
N LEU A 197 -18.42 21.85 -4.08
CA LEU A 197 -18.89 21.49 -5.43
C LEU A 197 -19.66 20.16 -5.44
N ILE A 198 -19.17 19.15 -4.70
CA ILE A 198 -19.85 17.86 -4.60
C ILE A 198 -21.20 18.01 -3.89
N LYS A 199 -21.25 18.74 -2.76
CA LYS A 199 -22.48 18.97 -2.01
C LYS A 199 -23.50 19.78 -2.81
N ASP A 200 -23.08 20.84 -3.48
CA ASP A 200 -23.95 21.70 -4.31
C ASP A 200 -24.55 20.92 -5.49
N LYS A 201 -23.81 19.95 -6.05
CA LYS A 201 -24.29 19.15 -7.19
C LYS A 201 -25.18 18.00 -6.81
N PHE A 202 -24.83 17.27 -5.76
CA PHE A 202 -25.46 15.99 -5.42
C PHE A 202 -26.40 16.09 -4.21
N GLU A 203 -26.41 17.23 -3.52
CA GLU A 203 -27.26 17.47 -2.33
C GLU A 203 -27.16 16.30 -1.32
N THR A 204 -28.20 15.44 -1.31
CA THR A 204 -28.29 14.28 -0.40
C THR A 204 -27.94 12.94 -1.05
N ASP A 205 -27.70 12.89 -2.37
CA ASP A 205 -27.48 11.63 -3.09
C ASP A 205 -26.19 10.93 -2.62
N TYR A 206 -25.16 11.71 -2.31
CA TYR A 206 -23.88 11.20 -1.84
C TYR A 206 -23.43 11.90 -0.56
N LYS A 207 -23.12 11.12 0.47
CA LYS A 207 -22.42 11.67 1.65
C LYS A 207 -20.96 11.90 1.31
N VAL A 208 -20.45 13.08 1.64
CA VAL A 208 -19.00 13.36 1.55
C VAL A 208 -18.37 13.00 2.87
N ILE A 209 -17.40 12.07 2.83
CA ILE A 209 -16.76 11.52 4.03
C ILE A 209 -15.23 11.58 3.97
N ILE A 210 -14.60 11.64 5.14
CA ILE A 210 -13.16 11.55 5.32
C ILE A 210 -12.87 10.46 6.36
N ALA A 211 -11.95 9.54 6.06
CA ALA A 211 -11.44 8.55 7.00
C ALA A 211 -9.97 8.87 7.34
N PRO A 212 -9.71 9.68 8.37
CA PRO A 212 -8.37 10.16 8.70
C PRO A 212 -7.50 9.08 9.34
N GLY A 213 -6.18 9.18 9.15
CA GLY A 213 -5.22 8.46 9.97
C GLY A 213 -5.18 8.96 11.42
N PRO A 214 -4.51 8.23 12.34
CA PRO A 214 -4.53 8.57 13.78
C PRO A 214 -4.04 9.99 14.12
N LYS A 215 -3.12 10.54 13.32
CA LYS A 215 -2.56 11.89 13.52
C LYS A 215 -3.32 12.99 12.81
N GLU A 216 -4.30 12.63 11.99
CA GLU A 216 -5.02 13.54 11.08
C GLU A 216 -6.43 13.88 11.60
N ILE A 217 -6.89 13.23 12.70
CA ILE A 217 -8.27 13.36 13.20
C ILE A 217 -8.63 14.81 13.53
N ILE A 218 -7.72 15.57 14.14
CA ILE A 218 -7.97 16.96 14.53
C ILE A 218 -8.06 17.85 13.28
N GLU A 219 -7.17 17.65 12.32
CA GLU A 219 -7.16 18.41 11.08
C GLU A 219 -8.39 18.07 10.21
N ALA A 220 -8.81 16.80 10.21
CA ALA A 220 -9.99 16.35 9.48
C ALA A 220 -11.28 17.07 9.90
N LYS A 221 -11.41 17.45 11.16
CA LYS A 221 -12.58 18.17 11.68
C LYS A 221 -12.75 19.57 11.11
N LYS A 222 -11.76 20.12 10.42
CA LYS A 222 -11.84 21.43 9.75
C LYS A 222 -12.61 21.37 8.42
N PHE A 223 -12.69 20.19 7.81
CA PHE A 223 -13.43 19.99 6.56
C PHE A 223 -14.94 19.84 6.82
N ASP A 224 -15.74 20.42 5.94
CA ASP A 224 -17.20 20.25 5.95
C ASP A 224 -17.60 18.87 5.36
N ALA A 225 -17.09 17.81 5.97
CA ALA A 225 -17.31 16.42 5.58
C ALA A 225 -17.57 15.55 6.81
N LYS A 226 -18.25 14.43 6.65
CA LYS A 226 -18.47 13.49 7.75
C LYS A 226 -17.18 12.72 8.05
N ILE A 227 -16.69 12.82 9.28
CA ILE A 227 -15.46 12.12 9.72
C ILE A 227 -15.82 10.72 10.21
N ILE A 228 -15.20 9.71 9.61
CA ILE A 228 -15.47 8.30 9.94
C ILE A 228 -14.40 7.78 10.90
N LEU A 229 -14.85 7.37 12.08
CA LEU A 229 -14.00 6.85 13.15
C LEU A 229 -14.67 5.59 13.76
N ASP A 230 -13.84 4.67 14.22
CA ASP A 230 -14.28 3.55 15.06
C ASP A 230 -13.92 3.84 16.52
N ASN A 231 -14.96 3.95 17.39
CA ASN A 231 -14.79 4.29 18.82
C ASN A 231 -13.87 5.51 19.06
N ASN A 232 -14.08 6.57 18.29
CA ASN A 232 -13.29 7.82 18.30
C ASN A 232 -11.80 7.65 17.89
N LYS A 233 -11.44 6.53 17.31
CA LYS A 233 -10.10 6.25 16.77
C LYS A 233 -10.16 6.12 15.24
N ALA A 234 -9.04 6.35 14.60
CA ALA A 234 -8.90 6.06 13.18
C ALA A 234 -9.23 4.58 12.89
N LEU A 235 -9.82 4.32 11.74
CA LEU A 235 -10.08 2.97 11.27
C LEU A 235 -8.78 2.16 11.20
N ASN A 236 -8.84 0.88 11.54
CA ASN A 236 -7.74 -0.02 11.22
C ASN A 236 -7.66 -0.26 9.70
N VAL A 237 -6.55 -0.84 9.24
CA VAL A 237 -6.31 -1.01 7.79
C VAL A 237 -7.41 -1.85 7.12
N SER A 238 -7.93 -2.88 7.79
CA SER A 238 -8.98 -3.72 7.22
C SER A 238 -10.30 -2.97 7.07
N GLN A 239 -10.71 -2.23 8.10
CA GLN A 239 -11.90 -1.38 8.06
C GLN A 239 -11.79 -0.29 7.00
N LEU A 240 -10.63 0.36 6.92
CA LEU A 240 -10.33 1.37 5.90
C LEU A 240 -10.41 0.78 4.49
N THR A 241 -9.85 -0.42 4.30
CA THR A 241 -9.88 -1.12 3.00
C THR A 241 -11.31 -1.43 2.56
N SER A 242 -12.18 -1.90 3.48
CA SER A 242 -13.58 -2.14 3.19
C SER A 242 -14.34 -0.85 2.89
N LEU A 243 -14.11 0.21 3.68
CA LEU A 243 -14.73 1.51 3.44
C LEU A 243 -14.35 2.07 2.06
N ILE A 244 -13.10 1.92 1.64
CA ILE A 244 -12.63 2.30 0.30
C ILE A 244 -13.30 1.45 -0.78
N LYS A 245 -13.33 0.13 -0.61
CA LYS A 245 -13.90 -0.79 -1.60
C LYS A 245 -15.39 -0.57 -1.84
N GLU A 246 -16.14 -0.21 -0.79
CA GLU A 246 -17.59 0.01 -0.84
C GLU A 246 -17.97 1.46 -1.16
N SER A 247 -16.99 2.35 -1.36
CA SER A 247 -17.26 3.75 -1.74
C SER A 247 -17.78 3.85 -3.16
N SER A 248 -18.64 4.83 -3.42
CA SER A 248 -19.08 5.18 -4.77
C SER A 248 -17.96 5.79 -5.58
N PHE A 249 -17.11 6.61 -4.94
CA PHE A 249 -15.96 7.23 -5.55
C PHE A 249 -14.90 7.64 -4.50
N VAL A 250 -13.63 7.60 -4.89
CA VAL A 250 -12.50 8.05 -4.06
C VAL A 250 -11.78 9.21 -4.73
N VAL A 251 -11.48 10.28 -3.98
CA VAL A 251 -10.50 11.30 -4.41
C VAL A 251 -9.39 11.38 -3.37
N ALA A 252 -8.16 11.22 -3.80
CA ALA A 252 -7.01 11.13 -2.90
C ALA A 252 -5.77 11.85 -3.41
N ASN A 253 -4.96 12.38 -2.50
CA ASN A 253 -3.55 12.65 -2.77
C ASN A 253 -2.79 11.33 -2.99
N ASP A 254 -1.56 11.39 -3.53
CA ASP A 254 -0.67 10.22 -3.65
C ASP A 254 -0.26 9.70 -2.28
N THR A 255 -1.07 8.81 -1.72
CA THR A 255 -0.95 8.26 -0.35
C THR A 255 -1.32 6.77 -0.29
N GLY A 256 -1.09 6.16 0.88
CA GLY A 256 -1.46 4.75 1.11
C GLY A 256 -2.91 4.41 0.76
N PRO A 257 -3.92 5.18 1.18
CA PRO A 257 -5.31 4.99 0.79
C PRO A 257 -5.58 4.99 -0.72
N ALA A 258 -4.89 5.85 -1.50
CA ALA A 258 -5.01 5.85 -2.96
C ALA A 258 -4.54 4.53 -3.57
N HIS A 259 -3.42 3.97 -3.07
CA HIS A 259 -2.95 2.65 -3.49
C HIS A 259 -3.92 1.52 -3.09
N ILE A 260 -4.52 1.61 -1.90
CA ILE A 260 -5.58 0.67 -1.53
C ILE A 260 -6.72 0.74 -2.56
N ALA A 261 -7.24 1.95 -2.85
CA ALA A 261 -8.35 2.16 -3.79
C ALA A 261 -8.06 1.55 -5.16
N ALA A 262 -6.86 1.80 -5.69
CA ALA A 262 -6.42 1.22 -6.95
C ALA A 262 -6.42 -0.33 -6.94
N HIS A 263 -6.01 -0.95 -5.82
CA HIS A 263 -5.82 -2.39 -5.73
C HIS A 263 -6.99 -3.16 -5.11
N VAL A 264 -8.08 -2.47 -4.73
CA VAL A 264 -9.40 -3.10 -4.44
C VAL A 264 -10.41 -2.86 -5.54
N ALA A 265 -9.97 -2.31 -6.68
CA ALA A 265 -10.80 -1.95 -7.83
C ALA A 265 -11.89 -0.90 -7.52
N ALA A 266 -11.66 -0.01 -6.55
CA ALA A 266 -12.55 1.10 -6.29
C ALA A 266 -12.53 2.10 -7.46
N LYS A 267 -13.67 2.76 -7.71
CA LYS A 267 -13.71 3.92 -8.61
C LYS A 267 -13.04 5.11 -7.96
N GLY A 268 -12.23 5.85 -8.70
CA GLY A 268 -11.61 7.02 -8.11
C GLY A 268 -10.53 7.71 -8.90
N LEU A 269 -9.98 8.72 -8.25
CA LEU A 269 -9.03 9.65 -8.79
C LEU A 269 -7.93 9.94 -7.78
N THR A 270 -6.68 9.90 -8.21
CA THR A 270 -5.53 10.33 -7.42
C THR A 270 -4.84 11.52 -8.07
N LEU A 271 -4.30 12.43 -7.24
CA LEU A 271 -3.72 13.69 -7.67
C LEU A 271 -2.20 13.66 -7.48
N PHE A 272 -1.47 13.93 -8.56
CA PHE A 272 -0.01 13.95 -8.58
C PHE A 272 0.53 15.34 -8.97
N GLY A 273 1.49 15.82 -8.19
CA GLY A 273 2.40 16.88 -8.57
C GLY A 273 3.69 16.31 -9.19
N LYS A 274 4.74 17.15 -9.27
CA LYS A 274 6.05 16.79 -9.83
C LYS A 274 6.87 15.76 -9.03
N HIS A 275 6.44 15.41 -7.82
CA HIS A 275 7.20 14.54 -6.89
C HIS A 275 7.35 13.09 -7.38
N THR A 276 6.39 12.60 -8.15
CA THR A 276 6.40 11.27 -8.80
C THR A 276 5.35 11.22 -9.90
N THR A 277 5.24 10.09 -10.58
CA THR A 277 4.22 9.87 -11.62
C THR A 277 3.35 8.67 -11.30
N ALA A 278 2.11 8.67 -11.78
CA ALA A 278 1.18 7.55 -11.67
C ALA A 278 1.77 6.26 -12.26
N HIS A 279 2.49 6.37 -13.37
CA HIS A 279 3.20 5.25 -14.01
C HIS A 279 4.26 4.67 -13.07
N LYS A 280 5.15 5.50 -12.50
CA LYS A 280 6.23 5.03 -11.62
C LYS A 280 5.70 4.29 -10.40
N VAL A 281 4.62 4.75 -9.80
CA VAL A 281 3.98 4.10 -8.66
C VAL A 281 2.94 3.06 -9.06
N SER A 282 2.73 2.82 -10.35
CA SER A 282 1.83 1.79 -10.90
C SER A 282 0.42 1.84 -10.30
N ILE A 283 -0.17 3.04 -10.18
CA ILE A 283 -1.43 3.21 -9.46
C ILE A 283 -2.66 3.16 -10.38
N GLU A 284 -2.52 3.50 -11.66
CA GLU A 284 -3.67 3.51 -12.59
C GLU A 284 -4.22 2.11 -12.84
N ARG A 285 -5.55 2.03 -12.80
CA ARG A 285 -6.35 0.83 -13.06
C ARG A 285 -7.54 1.19 -13.92
N GLU A 286 -8.31 0.18 -14.33
CA GLU A 286 -9.53 0.39 -15.13
C GLU A 286 -10.45 1.44 -14.50
N ASN A 287 -10.75 1.29 -13.20
CA ASN A 287 -11.67 2.16 -12.45
C ASN A 287 -10.97 3.26 -11.64
N PHE A 288 -9.63 3.28 -11.56
CA PHE A 288 -8.88 4.23 -10.76
C PHE A 288 -7.89 5.00 -11.61
N LYS A 289 -8.12 6.30 -11.78
CA LYS A 289 -7.38 7.18 -12.67
C LYS A 289 -6.52 8.18 -11.93
N SER A 290 -5.72 8.95 -12.65
CA SER A 290 -4.91 10.02 -12.09
C SER A 290 -5.08 11.35 -12.83
N ILE A 291 -4.79 12.45 -12.11
CA ILE A 291 -4.48 13.75 -12.70
C ILE A 291 -3.03 14.06 -12.34
N GLN A 292 -2.21 14.29 -13.37
CA GLN A 292 -0.81 14.66 -13.22
C GLN A 292 -0.61 16.13 -13.60
N VAL A 293 -0.06 16.93 -12.70
CA VAL A 293 0.30 18.33 -12.94
C VAL A 293 1.73 18.60 -12.42
N THR A 294 2.32 19.68 -12.87
CA THR A 294 3.65 20.11 -12.38
C THR A 294 3.57 20.69 -10.96
N ASP A 295 2.46 21.38 -10.64
CA ASP A 295 2.20 21.96 -9.32
C ASP A 295 0.72 21.77 -8.96
N LEU A 296 0.47 21.13 -7.82
CA LEU A 296 -0.88 20.88 -7.32
C LEU A 296 -1.63 22.17 -6.97
N ASN A 297 -0.93 23.28 -6.68
CA ASN A 297 -1.56 24.59 -6.48
C ASN A 297 -2.24 25.14 -7.73
N ASN A 298 -1.83 24.68 -8.92
CA ASN A 298 -2.41 25.10 -10.21
C ASN A 298 -3.55 24.18 -10.67
N LEU A 299 -3.89 23.14 -9.92
CA LEU A 299 -4.99 22.23 -10.22
C LEU A 299 -6.26 22.73 -9.51
N SER A 300 -7.19 23.36 -10.23
CA SER A 300 -8.41 23.88 -9.64
C SER A 300 -9.37 22.77 -9.19
N ALA A 301 -10.22 23.09 -8.21
CA ALA A 301 -11.26 22.21 -7.72
C ALA A 301 -12.28 21.86 -8.84
N ASN A 302 -12.64 22.79 -9.69
CA ASN A 302 -13.53 22.56 -10.83
C ASN A 302 -13.00 21.47 -11.78
N LYS A 303 -11.70 21.50 -12.11
CA LYS A 303 -11.09 20.50 -12.99
C LYS A 303 -11.11 19.09 -12.37
N VAL A 304 -10.87 18.99 -11.06
CA VAL A 304 -10.98 17.72 -10.34
C VAL A 304 -12.42 17.24 -10.29
N PHE A 305 -13.35 18.16 -10.05
CA PHE A 305 -14.79 17.88 -10.00
C PHE A 305 -15.35 17.42 -11.36
N GLU A 306 -15.04 18.10 -12.45
CA GLU A 306 -15.39 17.66 -13.82
C GLU A 306 -14.88 16.24 -14.09
N ARG A 307 -13.63 15.96 -13.69
CA ARG A 307 -13.08 14.62 -13.88
C ARG A 307 -13.78 13.57 -13.02
N LEU A 308 -14.20 13.93 -11.80
CA LEU A 308 -15.02 13.08 -10.94
C LEU A 308 -16.37 12.78 -11.62
N LEU A 309 -17.08 13.80 -12.12
CA LEU A 309 -18.37 13.62 -12.81
C LEU A 309 -18.29 12.66 -13.99
N ASN A 310 -17.22 12.74 -14.76
CA ASN A 310 -16.99 11.88 -15.93
C ASN A 310 -16.65 10.42 -15.58
N LEU A 311 -16.27 10.14 -14.35
CA LEU A 311 -15.86 8.82 -13.90
C LEU A 311 -16.84 8.17 -12.91
N LEU A 312 -17.69 8.95 -12.25
CA LEU A 312 -18.69 8.47 -11.28
C LEU A 312 -19.81 7.70 -11.99
#